data_6702b6042519ae428db9e3211839f32d
#
_entry.id   6702b6042519ae428db9e3211839f32d
#
_cell.length_a   1.000
_cell.length_b   1.000
_cell.length_c   1.000
_cell.angle_alpha   90.00
_cell.angle_beta   90.00
_cell.angle_gamma   90.00
#
_symmetry.space_group_name_H-M   'P 1'
#
loop_
_entity.id
_entity.type
_entity.pdbx_description
1 polymer ?
#
loop_
_entity_poly.entity_id
_entity_poly.type
_entity_poly.pdbx_seq_one_letter_code
_entity_poly.pdbx_strand_id
1 'polypeptide(L)'
;MPEVILAKSAGFCYGVKRAVEMAQQTAEQTGGCWMLGDLIHNTHVVEDLARRGIRKAASPSDLKAGDTVVIRSHGELKSVLDDLEGRGVHCVNATCPNVCRIQMLVAQAEQEGRQSVIIGEPHHPEVVGVASWCRHALIFDGPEAVKMWLSEDPHNREIPLTVVAQTTCIQKLFESSWEILKKECTNVKIFDTICNATHKRQTEAAEIAGKVDVMVVVGDRKSANTKHLTEICLRRCRRVLQIENADELSPDFFNGCSVAGLTAGASTPAG
;
A
#
# COMPACT_ATOMS: atom_id res chain seq x y z
N MET A 1 14.50 -27.05 -18.42
CA MET A 1 13.76 -25.90 -17.83
C MET A 1 14.19 -25.81 -16.38
N PRO A 2 14.37 -24.61 -15.80
CA PRO A 2 14.70 -24.47 -14.38
C PRO A 2 13.56 -25.03 -13.51
N GLU A 3 13.91 -25.50 -12.32
CA GLU A 3 12.94 -25.72 -11.25
C GLU A 3 12.32 -24.38 -10.83
N VAL A 4 11.00 -24.34 -10.57
CA VAL A 4 10.32 -23.10 -10.17
C VAL A 4 9.81 -23.19 -8.74
N ILE A 5 10.26 -22.27 -7.89
CA ILE A 5 9.75 -22.10 -6.53
C ILE A 5 8.75 -20.95 -6.52
N LEU A 6 7.46 -21.28 -6.37
CA LEU A 6 6.38 -20.31 -6.28
C LEU A 6 6.14 -19.90 -4.81
N ALA A 7 6.11 -18.59 -4.55
CA ALA A 7 5.72 -18.07 -3.24
C ALA A 7 4.25 -18.39 -2.95
N LYS A 8 3.97 -18.98 -1.78
CA LYS A 8 2.61 -19.33 -1.33
C LYS A 8 1.76 -18.11 -1.04
N SER A 9 2.39 -16.98 -0.68
CA SER A 9 1.72 -15.71 -0.39
C SER A 9 1.47 -14.86 -1.66
N ALA A 10 1.88 -15.31 -2.86
CA ALA A 10 1.64 -14.60 -4.10
C ALA A 10 0.14 -14.40 -4.37
N GLY A 11 -0.20 -13.25 -4.98
CA GLY A 11 -1.57 -12.96 -5.38
C GLY A 11 -2.32 -12.00 -4.46
N PHE A 12 -3.63 -11.83 -4.69
CA PHE A 12 -4.45 -10.86 -3.96
C PHE A 12 -4.36 -11.02 -2.44
N CYS A 13 -4.12 -9.90 -1.74
CA CYS A 13 -4.33 -9.88 -0.30
C CYS A 13 -5.82 -9.76 0.04
N TYR A 14 -6.17 -10.00 1.31
CA TYR A 14 -7.56 -9.87 1.79
C TYR A 14 -8.17 -8.50 1.47
N GLY A 15 -7.46 -7.39 1.72
CA GLY A 15 -7.98 -6.04 1.51
C GLY A 15 -8.28 -5.75 0.04
N VAL A 16 -7.40 -6.19 -0.86
CA VAL A 16 -7.59 -6.06 -2.32
C VAL A 16 -8.75 -6.91 -2.80
N LYS A 17 -8.79 -8.19 -2.42
CA LYS A 17 -9.88 -9.12 -2.78
C LYS A 17 -11.24 -8.54 -2.34
N ARG A 18 -11.33 -8.11 -1.07
CA ARG A 18 -12.54 -7.48 -0.52
C ARG A 18 -12.98 -6.26 -1.34
N ALA A 19 -12.04 -5.36 -1.70
CA ALA A 19 -12.38 -4.16 -2.44
C ALA A 19 -12.94 -4.47 -3.85
N VAL A 20 -12.34 -5.44 -4.54
CA VAL A 20 -12.81 -5.91 -5.86
C VAL A 20 -14.19 -6.54 -5.75
N GLU A 21 -14.41 -7.43 -4.78
CA GLU A 21 -15.71 -8.09 -4.54
C GLU A 21 -16.79 -7.07 -4.19
N MET A 22 -16.50 -6.09 -3.33
CA MET A 22 -17.43 -5.01 -2.99
C MET A 22 -17.83 -4.19 -4.21
N ALA A 23 -16.86 -3.84 -5.08
CA ALA A 23 -17.15 -3.08 -6.28
C ALA A 23 -18.05 -3.87 -7.25
N GLN A 24 -17.78 -5.16 -7.45
CA GLN A 24 -18.60 -6.03 -8.29
C GLN A 24 -20.02 -6.18 -7.74
N GLN A 25 -20.18 -6.48 -6.45
CA GLN A 25 -21.48 -6.58 -5.79
C GLN A 25 -22.26 -5.26 -5.86
N THR A 26 -21.59 -4.13 -5.66
CA THR A 26 -22.23 -2.81 -5.78
C THR A 26 -22.74 -2.58 -7.19
N ALA A 27 -21.94 -2.88 -8.21
CA ALA A 27 -22.34 -2.71 -9.60
C ALA A 27 -23.54 -3.61 -9.97
N GLU A 28 -23.56 -4.86 -9.49
CA GLU A 28 -24.69 -5.78 -9.68
C GLU A 28 -25.98 -5.27 -9.03
N GLN A 29 -25.89 -4.70 -7.83
CA GLN A 29 -27.04 -4.18 -7.08
C GLN A 29 -27.60 -2.88 -7.63
N THR A 30 -26.73 -2.01 -8.19
CA THR A 30 -27.11 -0.67 -8.64
C THR A 30 -27.21 -0.54 -10.17
N GLY A 31 -26.94 -1.61 -10.92
CA GLY A 31 -26.88 -1.56 -12.39
C GLY A 31 -25.65 -0.82 -12.94
N GLY A 32 -24.62 -0.68 -12.13
CA GLY A 32 -23.36 0.01 -12.41
C GLY A 32 -23.00 1.02 -11.32
N CYS A 33 -21.72 1.27 -11.12
CA CYS A 33 -21.24 2.24 -10.13
C CYS A 33 -19.95 2.93 -10.60
N TRP A 34 -19.45 3.84 -9.78
CA TRP A 34 -18.18 4.52 -9.99
C TRP A 34 -17.09 3.97 -9.04
N MET A 35 -15.84 4.04 -9.46
CA MET A 35 -14.67 3.99 -8.59
C MET A 35 -13.94 5.34 -8.67
N LEU A 36 -13.53 5.90 -7.54
CA LEU A 36 -12.77 7.14 -7.50
C LEU A 36 -11.27 6.82 -7.64
N GLY A 37 -10.70 7.17 -8.79
CA GLY A 37 -9.36 6.74 -9.17
C GLY A 37 -9.28 5.22 -9.43
N ASP A 38 -8.09 4.64 -9.25
CA ASP A 38 -7.88 3.20 -9.39
C ASP A 38 -8.25 2.48 -8.07
N LEU A 39 -9.19 1.55 -8.14
CA LEU A 39 -9.67 0.80 -6.97
C LEU A 39 -8.52 0.08 -6.24
N ILE A 40 -7.58 -0.43 -7.03
CA ILE A 40 -6.34 -1.09 -6.61
C ILE A 40 -5.22 -0.74 -7.59
N HIS A 41 -3.96 -0.90 -7.20
CA HIS A 41 -2.81 -0.73 -8.11
C HIS A 41 -2.65 -1.97 -9.00
N ASN A 42 -3.53 -2.12 -9.99
CA ASN A 42 -3.43 -3.10 -11.07
C ASN A 42 -4.29 -2.66 -12.26
N THR A 43 -3.63 -2.18 -13.31
CA THR A 43 -4.29 -1.61 -14.50
C THR A 43 -5.23 -2.62 -15.17
N HIS A 44 -4.82 -3.88 -15.33
CA HIS A 44 -5.64 -4.92 -15.96
C HIS A 44 -6.94 -5.21 -15.20
N VAL A 45 -6.85 -5.24 -13.85
CA VAL A 45 -8.03 -5.44 -13.00
C VAL A 45 -8.97 -4.23 -13.10
N VAL A 46 -8.43 -3.00 -13.08
CA VAL A 46 -9.22 -1.77 -13.23
C VAL A 46 -9.96 -1.74 -14.58
N GLU A 47 -9.30 -2.15 -15.66
CA GLU A 47 -9.92 -2.26 -16.99
C GLU A 47 -11.01 -3.35 -17.04
N ASP A 48 -10.79 -4.49 -16.38
CA ASP A 48 -11.82 -5.54 -16.28
C ASP A 48 -13.05 -5.05 -15.50
N LEU A 49 -12.84 -4.36 -14.41
CA LEU A 49 -13.92 -3.73 -13.64
C LEU A 49 -14.70 -2.71 -14.50
N ALA A 50 -14.00 -1.91 -15.32
CA ALA A 50 -14.65 -0.96 -16.24
C ALA A 50 -15.54 -1.68 -17.27
N ARG A 51 -15.09 -2.80 -17.83
CA ARG A 51 -15.90 -3.65 -18.73
C ARG A 51 -17.16 -4.22 -18.06
N ARG A 52 -17.13 -4.37 -16.73
CA ARG A 52 -18.28 -4.85 -15.93
C ARG A 52 -19.18 -3.71 -15.41
N GLY A 53 -19.05 -2.50 -15.96
CA GLY A 53 -19.92 -1.37 -15.62
C GLY A 53 -19.48 -0.56 -14.40
N ILE A 54 -18.28 -0.78 -13.89
CA ILE A 54 -17.68 0.00 -12.79
C ILE A 54 -16.80 1.09 -13.41
N ARG A 55 -17.38 2.26 -13.62
CA ARG A 55 -16.72 3.37 -14.33
C ARG A 55 -15.73 4.09 -13.43
N LYS A 56 -14.66 4.61 -13.99
CA LYS A 56 -13.67 5.40 -13.26
C LYS A 56 -14.07 6.88 -13.29
N ALA A 57 -14.22 7.49 -12.11
CA ALA A 57 -14.23 8.93 -11.94
C ALA A 57 -12.78 9.40 -11.74
N ALA A 58 -12.34 10.37 -12.54
CA ALA A 58 -11.00 10.93 -12.43
C ALA A 58 -10.91 11.92 -11.26
N SER A 59 -12.03 12.56 -10.94
CA SER A 59 -12.15 13.57 -9.89
C SER A 59 -13.47 13.40 -9.13
N PRO A 60 -13.55 13.82 -7.85
CA PRO A 60 -14.81 13.90 -7.12
C PRO A 60 -15.87 14.76 -7.82
N SER A 61 -15.46 15.75 -8.62
CA SER A 61 -16.36 16.61 -9.40
C SER A 61 -17.13 15.90 -10.53
N ASP A 62 -16.66 14.72 -10.96
CA ASP A 62 -17.35 13.91 -11.98
C ASP A 62 -18.60 13.23 -11.43
N LEU A 63 -18.75 13.19 -10.10
CA LEU A 63 -19.84 12.53 -9.40
C LEU A 63 -20.97 13.51 -9.06
N LYS A 64 -22.22 13.03 -9.14
CA LYS A 64 -23.45 13.81 -8.89
C LYS A 64 -24.25 13.19 -7.76
N ALA A 65 -25.14 13.97 -7.16
CA ALA A 65 -26.10 13.46 -6.20
C ALA A 65 -26.86 12.23 -6.76
N GLY A 66 -26.95 11.18 -5.95
CA GLY A 66 -27.54 9.89 -6.32
C GLY A 66 -26.59 8.92 -7.01
N ASP A 67 -25.38 9.34 -7.44
CA ASP A 67 -24.36 8.40 -7.91
C ASP A 67 -23.90 7.50 -6.78
N THR A 68 -23.53 6.25 -7.09
CA THR A 68 -22.86 5.33 -6.17
C THR A 68 -21.39 5.21 -6.53
N VAL A 69 -20.50 5.48 -5.58
CA VAL A 69 -19.05 5.38 -5.76
C VAL A 69 -18.42 4.43 -4.76
N VAL A 70 -17.53 3.56 -5.24
CA VAL A 70 -16.70 2.69 -4.39
C VAL A 70 -15.38 3.38 -4.11
N ILE A 71 -15.09 3.56 -2.82
CA ILE A 71 -13.82 4.14 -2.34
C ILE A 71 -12.74 3.06 -2.38
N ARG A 72 -11.57 3.40 -2.92
CA ARG A 72 -10.45 2.48 -3.13
C ARG A 72 -9.91 1.84 -1.85
N SER A 73 -9.22 0.72 -2.01
CA SER A 73 -8.63 -0.04 -0.88
C SER A 73 -7.61 0.75 -0.05
N HIS A 74 -6.96 1.75 -0.63
CA HIS A 74 -5.99 2.63 0.03
C HIS A 74 -6.62 3.73 0.90
N GLY A 75 -7.94 3.86 0.84
CA GLY A 75 -8.66 4.99 1.41
C GLY A 75 -8.62 6.24 0.52
N GLU A 76 -9.27 7.28 1.00
CA GLU A 76 -9.36 8.59 0.33
C GLU A 76 -9.16 9.71 1.36
N LEU A 77 -8.93 10.92 0.89
CA LEU A 77 -8.87 12.11 1.75
C LEU A 77 -10.17 12.28 2.53
N LYS A 78 -10.06 12.57 3.83
CA LYS A 78 -11.24 12.80 4.67
C LYS A 78 -12.14 13.90 4.10
N SER A 79 -11.56 15.00 3.64
CA SER A 79 -12.31 16.11 3.04
C SER A 79 -13.07 15.72 1.78
N VAL A 80 -12.55 14.79 0.98
CA VAL A 80 -13.24 14.26 -0.22
C VAL A 80 -14.41 13.39 0.19
N LEU A 81 -14.25 12.54 1.22
CA LEU A 81 -15.34 11.72 1.73
C LEU A 81 -16.48 12.60 2.27
N ASP A 82 -16.12 13.61 3.08
CA ASP A 82 -17.07 14.56 3.67
C ASP A 82 -17.81 15.37 2.56
N ASP A 83 -17.10 15.81 1.49
CA ASP A 83 -17.69 16.50 0.33
C ASP A 83 -18.69 15.61 -0.43
N LEU A 84 -18.29 14.39 -0.78
CA LEU A 84 -19.14 13.47 -1.51
C LEU A 84 -20.42 13.13 -0.73
N GLU A 85 -20.31 12.88 0.57
CA GLU A 85 -21.45 12.65 1.45
C GLU A 85 -22.36 13.88 1.53
N GLY A 86 -21.79 15.08 1.72
CA GLY A 86 -22.51 16.35 1.74
C GLY A 86 -23.25 16.66 0.41
N ARG A 87 -22.77 16.17 -0.71
CA ARG A 87 -23.37 16.30 -2.03
C ARG A 87 -24.40 15.22 -2.38
N GLY A 88 -24.66 14.28 -1.45
CA GLY A 88 -25.61 13.20 -1.66
C GLY A 88 -25.12 12.09 -2.58
N VAL A 89 -23.82 11.88 -2.68
CA VAL A 89 -23.20 10.73 -3.35
C VAL A 89 -23.16 9.55 -2.38
N HIS A 90 -23.59 8.37 -2.83
CA HIS A 90 -23.57 7.15 -2.02
C HIS A 90 -22.17 6.51 -2.02
N CYS A 91 -21.42 6.69 -0.94
CA CYS A 91 -20.08 6.16 -0.79
C CYS A 91 -20.08 4.73 -0.23
N VAL A 92 -19.64 3.76 -1.03
CA VAL A 92 -19.35 2.38 -0.58
C VAL A 92 -17.88 2.32 -0.18
N ASN A 93 -17.60 2.30 1.11
CA ASN A 93 -16.22 2.36 1.61
C ASN A 93 -15.52 1.01 1.55
N ALA A 94 -14.72 0.78 0.51
CA ALA A 94 -13.88 -0.41 0.36
C ALA A 94 -12.46 -0.24 0.92
N THR A 95 -12.19 0.82 1.67
CA THR A 95 -10.91 1.00 2.38
C THR A 95 -10.55 -0.24 3.19
N CYS A 96 -9.31 -0.70 3.06
CA CYS A 96 -8.83 -1.87 3.79
C CYS A 96 -8.93 -1.63 5.31
N PRO A 97 -9.44 -2.60 6.11
CA PRO A 97 -9.53 -2.45 7.56
C PRO A 97 -8.20 -2.09 8.24
N ASN A 98 -7.06 -2.56 7.70
CA ASN A 98 -5.74 -2.16 8.21
C ASN A 98 -5.47 -0.66 7.99
N VAL A 99 -5.88 -0.11 6.85
CA VAL A 99 -5.78 1.34 6.58
C VAL A 99 -6.73 2.13 7.48
N CYS A 100 -7.98 1.68 7.64
CA CYS A 100 -8.93 2.30 8.57
C CYS A 100 -8.38 2.36 10.01
N ARG A 101 -7.68 1.29 10.45
CA ARG A 101 -7.02 1.29 11.76
C ARG A 101 -5.97 2.40 11.88
N ILE A 102 -5.18 2.64 10.83
CA ILE A 102 -4.18 3.72 10.85
C ILE A 102 -4.86 5.09 10.89
N GLN A 103 -5.90 5.28 10.10
CA GLN A 103 -6.71 6.50 10.11
C GLN A 103 -7.24 6.81 11.52
N MET A 104 -7.77 5.80 12.23
CA MET A 104 -8.24 5.95 13.61
C MET A 104 -7.09 6.31 14.58
N LEU A 105 -5.93 5.68 14.45
CA LEU A 105 -4.76 5.97 15.30
C LEU A 105 -4.27 7.40 15.11
N VAL A 106 -4.23 7.89 13.88
CA VAL A 106 -3.82 9.26 13.54
C VAL A 106 -4.85 10.27 14.06
N ALA A 107 -6.15 10.01 13.90
CA ALA A 107 -7.21 10.86 14.44
C ALA A 107 -7.20 10.89 15.98
N GLN A 108 -6.95 9.76 16.63
CA GLN A 108 -6.81 9.68 18.08
C GLN A 108 -5.59 10.46 18.58
N ALA A 109 -4.45 10.36 17.87
CA ALA A 109 -3.26 11.13 18.20
C ALA A 109 -3.54 12.64 18.20
N GLU A 110 -4.28 13.14 17.22
CA GLU A 110 -4.72 14.55 17.18
C GLU A 110 -5.53 14.94 18.42
N GLN A 111 -6.49 14.10 18.83
CA GLN A 111 -7.32 14.35 20.02
C GLN A 111 -6.50 14.33 21.32
N GLU A 112 -5.45 13.52 21.37
CA GLU A 112 -4.54 13.43 22.50
C GLU A 112 -3.46 14.56 22.50
N GLY A 113 -3.49 15.46 21.53
CA GLY A 113 -2.48 16.54 21.39
C GLY A 113 -1.09 16.01 21.01
N ARG A 114 -1.03 14.86 20.33
CA ARG A 114 0.21 14.22 19.89
C ARG A 114 0.44 14.46 18.40
N GLN A 115 1.68 14.66 18.02
CA GLN A 115 2.09 14.77 16.63
C GLN A 115 2.09 13.39 15.97
N SER A 116 1.33 13.22 14.90
CA SER A 116 1.36 12.02 14.10
C SER A 116 2.59 11.95 13.21
N VAL A 117 3.27 10.81 13.23
CA VAL A 117 4.41 10.47 12.37
C VAL A 117 4.02 9.24 11.55
N ILE A 118 4.11 9.34 10.22
CA ILE A 118 3.81 8.26 9.29
C ILE A 118 5.11 7.87 8.59
N ILE A 119 5.56 6.63 8.78
CA ILE A 119 6.70 6.09 8.04
C ILE A 119 6.18 5.42 6.76
N GLY A 120 6.50 6.01 5.61
CA GLY A 120 6.01 5.53 4.30
C GLY A 120 6.31 6.51 3.17
N GLU A 121 5.86 6.17 1.96
CA GLU A 121 6.07 6.98 0.77
C GLU A 121 5.20 8.24 0.80
N PRO A 122 5.77 9.48 0.81
CA PRO A 122 5.00 10.73 1.03
C PRO A 122 3.87 10.97 0.02
N HIS A 123 4.04 10.52 -1.22
CA HIS A 123 3.08 10.75 -2.30
C HIS A 123 2.16 9.54 -2.55
N HIS A 124 2.31 8.47 -1.78
CA HIS A 124 1.45 7.30 -1.94
C HIS A 124 0.01 7.60 -1.50
N PRO A 125 -1.02 7.17 -2.26
CA PRO A 125 -2.42 7.45 -1.94
C PRO A 125 -2.85 7.04 -0.52
N GLU A 126 -2.35 5.91 0.00
CA GLU A 126 -2.62 5.47 1.38
C GLU A 126 -2.07 6.46 2.40
N VAL A 127 -0.81 6.90 2.23
CA VAL A 127 -0.15 7.81 3.18
C VAL A 127 -0.82 9.18 3.18
N VAL A 128 -1.12 9.72 1.98
CA VAL A 128 -1.84 10.98 1.81
C VAL A 128 -3.26 10.90 2.40
N GLY A 129 -3.97 9.79 2.14
CA GLY A 129 -5.29 9.53 2.70
C GLY A 129 -5.27 9.45 4.23
N VAL A 130 -4.32 8.71 4.82
CA VAL A 130 -4.14 8.60 6.28
C VAL A 130 -3.79 9.94 6.90
N ALA A 131 -2.86 10.69 6.32
CA ALA A 131 -2.42 12.00 6.83
C ALA A 131 -3.57 13.01 6.93
N SER A 132 -4.59 12.89 6.08
CA SER A 132 -5.76 13.77 6.08
C SER A 132 -6.70 13.61 7.30
N TRP A 133 -6.47 12.62 8.15
CA TRP A 133 -7.26 12.38 9.37
C TRP A 133 -6.76 13.15 10.59
N CYS A 134 -5.70 13.95 10.44
CA CYS A 134 -5.24 14.95 11.40
C CYS A 134 -4.91 16.25 10.66
N ARG A 135 -4.74 17.35 11.41
CA ARG A 135 -4.41 18.66 10.82
C ARG A 135 -3.03 18.68 10.20
N HIS A 136 -2.09 18.00 10.84
CA HIS A 136 -0.71 17.97 10.41
C HIS A 136 -0.04 16.64 10.76
N ALA A 137 0.39 15.90 9.76
CA ALA A 137 1.19 14.69 9.93
C ALA A 137 2.62 14.93 9.44
N LEU A 138 3.60 14.45 10.17
CA LEU A 138 4.96 14.30 9.68
C LEU A 138 5.06 13.00 8.89
N ILE A 139 5.61 13.06 7.69
CA ILE A 139 5.76 11.89 6.82
C ILE A 139 7.22 11.72 6.52
N PHE A 140 7.77 10.54 6.84
CA PHE A 140 9.16 10.20 6.60
C PHE A 140 9.25 8.93 5.74
N ASP A 141 10.05 8.97 4.69
CA ASP A 141 10.31 7.83 3.81
C ASP A 141 11.37 6.87 4.36
N GLY A 142 11.99 7.22 5.49
CA GLY A 142 12.95 6.36 6.17
C GLY A 142 13.74 7.06 7.28
N PRO A 143 14.74 6.35 7.83
CA PRO A 143 15.49 6.82 9.00
C PRO A 143 16.29 8.11 8.73
N GLU A 144 16.73 8.35 7.51
CA GLU A 144 17.50 9.57 7.19
C GLU A 144 16.62 10.81 7.26
N ALA A 145 15.37 10.74 6.76
CA ALA A 145 14.43 11.84 6.89
C ALA A 145 14.09 12.14 8.36
N VAL A 146 13.98 11.10 9.20
CA VAL A 146 13.82 11.25 10.65
C VAL A 146 15.00 12.00 11.28
N LYS A 147 16.24 11.63 10.93
CA LYS A 147 17.46 12.29 11.44
C LYS A 147 17.50 13.75 11.02
N MET A 148 17.17 14.05 9.76
CA MET A 148 17.12 15.42 9.25
C MET A 148 16.14 16.26 10.07
N TRP A 149 14.89 15.79 10.24
CA TRP A 149 13.89 16.47 11.04
C TRP A 149 14.34 16.72 12.49
N LEU A 150 14.98 15.75 13.13
CA LEU A 150 15.54 15.91 14.49
C LEU A 150 16.68 16.92 14.57
N SER A 151 17.39 17.17 13.46
CA SER A 151 18.50 18.12 13.39
C SER A 151 18.05 19.56 13.11
N GLU A 152 16.84 19.75 12.57
CA GLU A 152 16.29 21.06 12.22
C GLU A 152 15.98 21.92 13.47
N ASP A 153 15.38 21.29 14.50
CA ASP A 153 15.04 21.95 15.75
C ASP A 153 15.20 21.00 16.96
N PRO A 154 16.01 21.36 17.98
CA PRO A 154 16.12 20.58 19.21
C PRO A 154 14.80 20.31 19.92
N HIS A 155 13.79 21.21 19.81
CA HIS A 155 12.47 21.05 20.39
C HIS A 155 11.67 19.90 19.78
N ASN A 156 12.02 19.43 18.59
CA ASN A 156 11.41 18.25 17.98
C ASN A 156 11.51 16.99 18.85
N ARG A 157 12.50 16.93 19.76
CA ARG A 157 12.68 15.83 20.71
C ARG A 157 11.70 15.82 21.88
N GLU A 158 11.07 16.96 22.13
CA GLU A 158 10.15 17.15 23.26
C GLU A 158 8.68 16.93 22.84
N ILE A 159 8.40 16.96 21.53
CA ILE A 159 7.05 16.79 20.99
C ILE A 159 6.54 15.36 21.27
N PRO A 160 5.35 15.18 21.88
CA PRO A 160 4.75 13.86 22.02
C PRO A 160 4.38 13.28 20.65
N LEU A 161 4.94 12.12 20.31
CA LEU A 161 4.78 11.50 19.00
C LEU A 161 3.92 10.25 19.05
N THR A 162 3.07 10.07 18.03
CA THR A 162 2.44 8.79 17.68
C THR A 162 2.96 8.35 16.32
N VAL A 163 3.65 7.21 16.28
CA VAL A 163 4.34 6.69 15.09
C VAL A 163 3.56 5.51 14.53
N VAL A 164 3.23 5.58 13.26
CA VAL A 164 2.58 4.52 12.46
C VAL A 164 3.36 4.26 11.18
N ALA A 165 3.12 3.16 10.53
CA ALA A 165 3.71 2.81 9.23
C ALA A 165 2.63 2.71 8.15
N GLN A 166 2.98 3.00 6.90
CA GLN A 166 2.23 2.57 5.72
C GLN A 166 2.09 1.04 5.73
N THR A 167 0.91 0.52 5.36
CA THR A 167 0.65 -0.94 5.45
C THR A 167 1.61 -1.80 4.63
N THR A 168 2.23 -1.24 3.60
CA THR A 168 3.18 -1.91 2.71
C THR A 168 4.64 -1.56 2.98
N CYS A 169 4.94 -0.81 4.04
CA CYS A 169 6.30 -0.39 4.39
C CYS A 169 7.24 -1.60 4.56
N ILE A 170 8.52 -1.40 4.27
CA ILE A 170 9.55 -2.41 4.55
C ILE A 170 9.80 -2.43 6.06
N GLN A 171 9.68 -3.62 6.68
CA GLN A 171 9.82 -3.80 8.13
C GLN A 171 11.10 -3.15 8.69
N LYS A 172 12.24 -3.47 8.10
CA LYS A 172 13.53 -2.93 8.54
C LYS A 172 13.62 -1.41 8.47
N LEU A 173 12.98 -0.80 7.47
CA LEU A 173 12.95 0.66 7.31
C LEU A 173 12.11 1.29 8.42
N PHE A 174 10.96 0.71 8.74
CA PHE A 174 10.12 1.15 9.86
C PHE A 174 10.87 1.01 11.19
N GLU A 175 11.47 -0.16 11.45
CA GLU A 175 12.23 -0.42 12.68
C GLU A 175 13.37 0.58 12.89
N SER A 176 14.21 0.78 11.87
CA SER A 176 15.32 1.73 11.95
C SER A 176 14.84 3.18 12.19
N SER A 177 13.67 3.55 11.65
CA SER A 177 13.10 4.90 11.83
C SER A 177 12.58 5.12 13.24
N TRP A 178 11.77 4.18 13.77
CA TRP A 178 11.21 4.36 15.11
C TRP A 178 12.24 4.14 16.23
N GLU A 179 13.28 3.33 16.02
CA GLU A 179 14.39 3.19 16.97
C GLU A 179 15.11 4.53 17.21
N ILE A 180 15.33 5.31 16.15
CA ILE A 180 15.90 6.66 16.26
C ILE A 180 14.96 7.54 17.09
N LEU A 181 13.67 7.58 16.74
CA LEU A 181 12.68 8.39 17.46
C LEU A 181 12.59 7.99 18.92
N LYS A 182 12.57 6.70 19.22
CA LYS A 182 12.51 6.17 20.60
C LYS A 182 13.75 6.53 21.41
N LYS A 183 14.92 6.60 20.77
CA LYS A 183 16.18 6.97 21.44
C LYS A 183 16.29 8.46 21.69
N GLU A 184 15.87 9.27 20.71
CA GLU A 184 16.12 10.72 20.71
C GLU A 184 14.95 11.54 21.30
N CYS A 185 13.72 11.01 21.27
CA CYS A 185 12.52 11.73 21.71
C CYS A 185 12.03 11.22 23.08
N THR A 186 11.47 12.12 23.88
CA THR A 186 11.07 11.83 25.28
C THR A 186 9.75 11.07 25.41
N ASN A 187 8.81 11.22 24.46
CA ASN A 187 7.45 10.69 24.56
C ASN A 187 6.95 10.15 23.21
N VAL A 188 7.22 8.87 22.92
CA VAL A 188 6.89 8.22 21.67
C VAL A 188 5.98 7.01 21.89
N LYS A 189 4.80 7.02 21.27
CA LYS A 189 3.92 5.85 21.11
C LYS A 189 4.16 5.26 19.73
N ILE A 190 4.44 3.96 19.63
CA ILE A 190 4.73 3.27 18.38
C ILE A 190 3.69 2.19 18.15
N PHE A 191 3.10 2.20 16.96
CA PHE A 191 2.16 1.19 16.51
C PHE A 191 2.69 0.56 15.22
N ASP A 192 3.05 -0.73 15.27
CA ASP A 192 3.32 -1.49 14.06
C ASP A 192 2.01 -1.70 13.30
N THR A 193 1.90 -1.00 12.19
CA THR A 193 0.72 -1.01 11.31
C THR A 193 1.01 -1.63 9.96
N ILE A 194 2.22 -2.17 9.75
CA ILE A 194 2.54 -3.00 8.58
C ILE A 194 1.62 -4.22 8.61
N CYS A 195 0.92 -4.49 7.53
CA CYS A 195 -0.07 -5.56 7.54
C CYS A 195 0.57 -6.96 7.50
N ASN A 196 -0.07 -7.95 8.15
CA ASN A 196 0.43 -9.33 8.17
C ASN A 196 0.66 -9.93 6.78
N ALA A 197 -0.15 -9.51 5.78
CA ALA A 197 0.04 -9.97 4.41
C ALA A 197 1.34 -9.41 3.81
N THR A 198 1.72 -8.19 4.16
CA THR A 198 3.01 -7.59 3.77
C THR A 198 4.17 -8.32 4.45
N HIS A 199 4.11 -8.54 5.76
CA HIS A 199 5.14 -9.29 6.49
C HIS A 199 5.40 -10.67 5.89
N LYS A 200 4.32 -11.44 5.67
CA LYS A 200 4.43 -12.79 5.07
C LYS A 200 5.09 -12.75 3.70
N ARG A 201 4.68 -11.83 2.83
CA ARG A 201 5.25 -11.69 1.48
C ARG A 201 6.71 -11.28 1.51
N GLN A 202 7.07 -10.30 2.34
CA GLN A 202 8.44 -9.82 2.46
C GLN A 202 9.38 -10.92 2.97
N THR A 203 8.96 -11.66 4.00
CA THR A 203 9.73 -12.77 4.57
C THR A 203 9.91 -13.89 3.55
N GLU A 204 8.82 -14.35 2.94
CA GLU A 204 8.86 -15.46 1.97
C GLU A 204 9.65 -15.08 0.72
N ALA A 205 9.47 -13.86 0.18
CA ALA A 205 10.23 -13.38 -0.97
C ALA A 205 11.74 -13.33 -0.68
N ALA A 206 12.14 -12.87 0.52
CA ALA A 206 13.54 -12.84 0.96
C ALA A 206 14.12 -14.25 1.09
N GLU A 207 13.35 -15.21 1.62
CA GLU A 207 13.76 -16.61 1.77
C GLU A 207 13.96 -17.29 0.42
N ILE A 208 13.02 -17.10 -0.52
CA ILE A 208 13.11 -17.67 -1.87
C ILE A 208 14.28 -17.03 -2.61
N ALA A 209 14.38 -15.70 -2.61
CA ALA A 209 15.45 -14.98 -3.30
C ALA A 209 16.86 -15.40 -2.84
N GLY A 210 17.02 -15.86 -1.60
CA GLY A 210 18.29 -16.40 -1.09
C GLY A 210 18.62 -17.82 -1.52
N LYS A 211 17.71 -18.51 -2.26
CA LYS A 211 17.84 -19.93 -2.64
C LYS A 211 17.81 -20.17 -4.15
N VAL A 212 17.60 -19.11 -4.94
CA VAL A 212 17.36 -19.22 -6.38
C VAL A 212 18.41 -18.46 -7.20
N ASP A 213 18.60 -18.84 -8.45
CA ASP A 213 19.50 -18.18 -9.38
C ASP A 213 18.91 -16.89 -9.98
N VAL A 214 17.58 -16.89 -10.16
CA VAL A 214 16.81 -15.76 -10.68
C VAL A 214 15.51 -15.60 -9.90
N MET A 215 15.03 -14.38 -9.77
CA MET A 215 13.77 -14.08 -9.10
C MET A 215 12.87 -13.25 -10.02
N VAL A 216 11.63 -13.66 -10.19
CA VAL A 216 10.59 -12.91 -10.92
C VAL A 216 9.57 -12.41 -9.92
N VAL A 217 9.29 -11.10 -9.97
CA VAL A 217 8.30 -10.41 -9.13
C VAL A 217 7.19 -9.89 -10.05
N VAL A 218 6.00 -10.46 -9.95
CA VAL A 218 4.86 -10.08 -10.80
C VAL A 218 4.01 -9.02 -10.10
N GLY A 219 3.71 -7.93 -10.80
CA GLY A 219 2.77 -6.91 -10.34
C GLY A 219 3.06 -5.53 -10.89
N ASP A 220 2.04 -4.69 -10.83
CA ASP A 220 2.03 -3.33 -11.36
C ASP A 220 3.17 -2.47 -10.77
N ARG A 221 3.85 -1.71 -11.63
CA ARG A 221 4.97 -0.84 -11.26
C ARG A 221 4.57 0.32 -10.35
N LYS A 222 3.29 0.67 -10.29
CA LYS A 222 2.75 1.68 -9.37
C LYS A 222 2.49 1.12 -7.95
N SER A 223 2.50 -0.20 -7.80
CA SER A 223 2.25 -0.85 -6.51
C SER A 223 3.47 -0.74 -5.59
N ALA A 224 3.35 -0.03 -4.47
CA ALA A 224 4.38 0.07 -3.43
C ALA A 224 4.79 -1.33 -2.92
N ASN A 225 3.82 -2.21 -2.67
CA ASN A 225 4.13 -3.57 -2.24
C ASN A 225 4.99 -4.33 -3.26
N THR A 226 4.70 -4.21 -4.57
CA THR A 226 5.48 -4.88 -5.62
C THR A 226 6.91 -4.33 -5.69
N LYS A 227 7.07 -2.99 -5.63
CA LYS A 227 8.39 -2.34 -5.57
C LYS A 227 9.21 -2.83 -4.38
N HIS A 228 8.63 -2.81 -3.18
CA HIS A 228 9.30 -3.26 -1.96
C HIS A 228 9.69 -4.75 -2.01
N LEU A 229 8.85 -5.62 -2.59
CA LEU A 229 9.23 -7.03 -2.82
C LEU A 229 10.44 -7.13 -3.76
N THR A 230 10.44 -6.35 -4.84
CA THR A 230 11.57 -6.31 -5.78
C THR A 230 12.87 -5.86 -5.10
N GLU A 231 12.82 -4.80 -4.29
CA GLU A 231 13.96 -4.31 -3.52
C GLU A 231 14.49 -5.36 -2.53
N ILE A 232 13.59 -6.06 -1.85
CA ILE A 232 13.96 -7.13 -0.90
C ILE A 232 14.62 -8.28 -1.63
N CYS A 233 14.10 -8.69 -2.79
CA CYS A 233 14.69 -9.74 -3.62
C CYS A 233 16.08 -9.34 -4.14
N LEU A 234 16.28 -8.10 -4.58
CA LEU A 234 17.57 -7.58 -5.06
C LEU A 234 18.68 -7.62 -4.00
N ARG A 235 18.34 -7.58 -2.72
CA ARG A 235 19.31 -7.70 -1.62
C ARG A 235 19.81 -9.14 -1.42
N ARG A 236 19.15 -10.14 -2.01
CA ARG A 236 19.40 -11.57 -1.79
C ARG A 236 19.71 -12.34 -3.06
N CYS A 237 19.20 -11.89 -4.21
CA CYS A 237 19.38 -12.50 -5.52
C CYS A 237 19.98 -11.48 -6.49
N ARG A 238 20.98 -11.90 -7.29
CA ARG A 238 21.66 -11.03 -8.24
C ARG A 238 20.82 -10.69 -9.48
N ARG A 239 19.92 -11.61 -9.87
CA ARG A 239 19.07 -11.46 -11.06
C ARG A 239 17.61 -11.42 -10.62
N VAL A 240 17.05 -10.22 -10.56
CA VAL A 240 15.65 -9.99 -10.22
C VAL A 240 14.99 -9.22 -11.36
N LEU A 241 13.83 -9.68 -11.81
CA LEU A 241 13.01 -9.03 -12.81
C LEU A 241 11.61 -8.77 -12.26
N GLN A 242 11.17 -7.50 -12.29
CA GLN A 242 9.79 -7.15 -12.05
C GLN A 242 9.06 -7.07 -13.40
N ILE A 243 7.91 -7.72 -13.49
CA ILE A 243 7.04 -7.74 -14.68
C ILE A 243 5.60 -7.47 -14.30
N GLU A 244 4.81 -6.94 -15.22
CA GLU A 244 3.36 -6.79 -15.07
C GLU A 244 2.60 -7.96 -15.70
N ASN A 245 3.16 -8.55 -16.76
CA ASN A 245 2.59 -9.68 -17.47
C ASN A 245 3.69 -10.61 -18.03
N ALA A 246 3.31 -11.78 -18.51
CA ALA A 246 4.24 -12.80 -19.01
C ALA A 246 4.96 -12.41 -20.30
N ASP A 247 4.42 -11.47 -21.09
CA ASP A 247 5.02 -11.06 -22.37
C ASP A 247 6.33 -10.27 -22.16
N GLU A 248 6.57 -9.80 -20.95
CA GLU A 248 7.82 -9.13 -20.56
C GLU A 248 8.96 -10.13 -20.24
N LEU A 249 8.67 -11.43 -20.19
CA LEU A 249 9.70 -12.44 -19.96
C LEU A 249 10.48 -12.74 -21.24
N SER A 250 11.80 -12.66 -21.15
CA SER A 250 12.71 -13.15 -22.18
C SER A 250 13.31 -14.49 -21.74
N PRO A 251 13.35 -15.53 -22.61
CA PRO A 251 14.08 -16.76 -22.34
C PRO A 251 15.54 -16.53 -21.92
N ASP A 252 16.20 -15.51 -22.45
CA ASP A 252 17.58 -15.15 -22.12
C ASP A 252 17.77 -14.79 -20.65
N PHE A 253 16.73 -14.28 -19.98
CA PHE A 253 16.79 -14.00 -18.54
C PHE A 253 17.07 -15.26 -17.71
N PHE A 254 16.71 -16.43 -18.23
CA PHE A 254 16.88 -17.72 -17.55
C PHE A 254 18.13 -18.50 -18.00
N ASN A 255 18.98 -17.94 -18.85
CA ASN A 255 20.22 -18.57 -19.28
C ASN A 255 21.12 -18.92 -18.08
N GLY A 256 21.51 -20.20 -17.97
CA GLY A 256 22.30 -20.74 -16.86
C GLY A 256 21.55 -20.83 -15.53
N CYS A 257 20.21 -20.73 -15.53
CA CYS A 257 19.37 -20.84 -14.35
C CYS A 257 19.01 -22.31 -14.10
N SER A 258 19.29 -22.81 -12.92
CA SER A 258 18.84 -24.11 -12.43
C SER A 258 17.54 -23.99 -11.63
N VAL A 259 17.42 -22.95 -10.81
CA VAL A 259 16.24 -22.70 -9.95
C VAL A 259 15.77 -21.25 -10.09
N ALA A 260 14.51 -21.07 -10.44
CA ALA A 260 13.85 -19.76 -10.55
C ALA A 260 12.83 -19.57 -9.42
N GLY A 261 12.83 -18.40 -8.78
CA GLY A 261 11.81 -18.00 -7.82
C GLY A 261 10.74 -17.14 -8.47
N LEU A 262 9.49 -17.30 -8.06
CA LEU A 262 8.36 -16.50 -8.51
C LEU A 262 7.54 -16.02 -7.32
N THR A 263 7.34 -14.71 -7.23
CA THR A 263 6.42 -14.07 -6.28
C THR A 263 5.55 -13.05 -6.97
N ALA A 264 4.47 -12.61 -6.30
CA ALA A 264 3.57 -11.60 -6.84
C ALA A 264 3.12 -10.60 -5.78
N GLY A 265 2.88 -9.37 -6.25
CA GLY A 265 2.35 -8.30 -5.43
C GLY A 265 0.94 -8.57 -4.90
N ALA A 266 0.56 -7.83 -3.84
CA ALA A 266 -0.74 -7.95 -3.16
C ALA A 266 -1.95 -7.55 -4.03
N SER A 267 -1.72 -6.87 -5.14
CA SER A 267 -2.73 -6.44 -6.12
C SER A 267 -2.67 -7.25 -7.43
N THR A 268 -1.91 -8.34 -7.48
CA THR A 268 -1.80 -9.23 -8.66
C THR A 268 -2.83 -10.36 -8.52
N PRO A 269 -3.73 -10.58 -9.50
CA PRO A 269 -4.66 -11.71 -9.48
C PRO A 269 -3.91 -13.04 -9.62
N ALA A 270 -4.51 -14.11 -9.12
CA ALA A 270 -4.06 -15.47 -9.39
C ALA A 270 -4.67 -15.91 -10.73
N GLY A 271 -3.86 -16.14 -11.76
CA GLY A 271 -4.31 -16.63 -13.06
C GLY A 271 -3.66 -15.93 -14.20
#